data_44581cb51a363ca89ca86e5e7554df54
#
_entry.id   44581cb51a363ca89ca86e5e7554df54
#
_cell.length_a   1.000
_cell.length_b   1.000
_cell.length_c   1.000
_cell.angle_alpha   90.00
_cell.angle_beta   90.00
_cell.angle_gamma   90.00
#
_symmetry.space_group_name_H-M   'P 1'
#
loop_
_entity.id
_entity.type
_entity.pdbx_description
1 polymer ?
#
loop_
_entity_poly.entity_id
_entity_poly.type
_entity_poly.pdbx_seq_one_letter_code
_entity_poly.pdbx_strand_id
1 'polypeptide(L)' 'GHDVWMCPHGEDHFRARVPVAVSSQFFGWITGIGSGMRIVGPEDVRQQYKEYLQNAIQNYMD' A
#
# COMPACT_ATOMS: atom_id res chain seq x y z
N GLY A 1 -2.64 -9.00 13.15
CA GLY A 1 -1.92 -8.13 12.24
C GLY A 1 -1.12 -8.92 11.23
N HIS A 2 -0.74 -8.25 10.20
CA HIS A 2 0.06 -8.82 9.14
C HIS A 2 1.40 -8.10 9.06
N ASP A 3 2.43 -8.84 8.64
CA ASP A 3 3.69 -8.22 8.27
C ASP A 3 3.58 -7.77 6.81
N VAL A 4 3.74 -6.48 6.60
CA VAL A 4 3.70 -5.90 5.26
C VAL A 4 5.10 -5.42 4.92
N TRP A 5 5.57 -5.82 3.74
CA TRP A 5 6.88 -5.42 3.25
C TRP A 5 6.71 -4.20 2.35
N MET A 6 7.50 -3.17 2.64
CA MET A 6 7.42 -1.91 1.93
C MET A 6 8.83 -1.46 1.56
N CYS A 7 8.92 -0.72 0.47
CA CYS A 7 10.19 -0.12 0.09
C CYS A 7 9.95 1.28 -0.44
N PRO A 8 10.97 2.16 -0.37
CA PRO A 8 10.86 3.47 -1.01
C PRO A 8 10.73 3.31 -2.52
N HIS A 9 9.96 4.19 -3.12
CA HIS A 9 9.76 4.16 -4.56
C HIS A 9 11.09 4.42 -5.25
N GLY A 10 11.46 3.54 -6.19
CA GLY A 10 12.72 3.65 -6.89
C GLY A 10 13.90 2.99 -6.20
N GLU A 11 13.69 2.45 -5.01
CA GLU A 11 14.73 1.76 -4.25
C GLU A 11 14.35 0.30 -4.11
N ASP A 12 15.11 -0.60 -4.74
CA ASP A 12 14.76 -2.03 -4.73
C ASP A 12 15.54 -2.84 -3.71
N HIS A 13 16.60 -2.28 -3.18
CA HIS A 13 17.49 -3.00 -2.27
C HIS A 13 17.17 -2.76 -0.79
N PHE A 14 16.26 -1.86 -0.47
CA PHE A 14 15.84 -1.60 0.88
C PHE A 14 14.38 -1.97 1.06
N ARG A 15 14.11 -2.83 2.05
CA ARG A 15 12.74 -3.24 2.37
C ARG A 15 12.55 -3.19 3.86
N ALA A 16 11.43 -2.64 4.29
CA ALA A 16 11.05 -2.59 5.69
C ALA A 16 9.87 -3.51 5.91
N ARG A 17 9.93 -4.28 6.98
CA ARG A 17 8.79 -5.09 7.41
C ARG A 17 8.03 -4.31 8.47
N VAL A 18 6.75 -4.09 8.23
CA VAL A 18 5.90 -3.31 9.12
C VAL A 18 4.75 -4.18 9.60
N PRO A 19 4.65 -4.46 10.89
CA PRO A 19 3.50 -5.20 11.43
C PRO A 19 2.31 -4.24 11.55
N VAL A 20 1.26 -4.49 10.77
CA VAL A 20 0.09 -3.61 10.75
C VAL A 20 -1.18 -4.43 10.62
N ALA A 21 -2.29 -3.82 11.02
CA ALA A 21 -3.62 -4.32 10.70
C ALA A 21 -3.97 -3.78 9.31
N VAL A 22 -4.16 -4.69 8.36
CA VAL A 22 -4.50 -4.31 6.99
C VAL A 22 -5.95 -3.84 6.96
N SER A 23 -6.14 -2.58 6.60
CA SER A 23 -7.45 -1.94 6.62
C SER A 23 -7.43 -0.72 5.71
N SER A 24 -8.62 -0.15 5.46
CA SER A 24 -8.71 1.10 4.69
C SER A 24 -7.94 2.22 5.38
N GLN A 25 -7.89 2.21 6.70
CA GLN A 25 -7.14 3.23 7.45
C GLN A 25 -5.65 3.12 7.16
N PHE A 26 -5.13 1.89 7.16
CA PHE A 26 -3.73 1.65 6.81
C PHE A 26 -3.45 2.08 5.37
N PHE A 27 -4.34 1.72 4.45
CA PHE A 27 -4.17 2.10 3.05
C PHE A 27 -4.22 3.62 2.86
N GLY A 28 -5.11 4.29 3.60
CA GLY A 28 -5.18 5.75 3.57
C GLY A 28 -3.89 6.39 4.07
N TRP A 29 -3.28 5.81 5.09
CA TRP A 29 -2.00 6.29 5.60
C TRP A 29 -0.89 6.15 4.55
N ILE A 30 -0.83 5.01 3.86
CA ILE A 30 0.15 4.80 2.80
C ILE A 30 -0.07 5.80 1.66
N THR A 31 -1.32 6.00 1.28
CA THR A 31 -1.65 6.97 0.24
C THR A 31 -1.23 8.38 0.64
N GLY A 32 -1.33 8.70 1.93
CA GLY A 32 -0.91 9.99 2.44
C GLY A 32 0.59 10.23 2.39
N ILE A 33 1.39 9.15 2.39
CA ILE A 33 2.84 9.26 2.19
C ILE A 33 3.14 9.57 0.72
N GLY A 34 2.16 9.30 -0.14
CA GLY A 34 2.28 9.58 -1.56
C GLY A 34 3.13 8.54 -2.27
N SER A 35 3.95 8.99 -3.21
CA SER A 35 4.79 8.10 -4.00
C SER A 35 6.06 7.68 -3.28
N GLY A 36 6.22 8.07 -2.00
CA GLY A 36 7.44 7.80 -1.27
C GLY A 36 7.67 6.34 -0.92
N MET A 37 6.57 5.58 -0.78
CA MET A 37 6.66 4.18 -0.37
C MET A 37 5.72 3.34 -1.23
N ARG A 38 6.07 2.06 -1.38
CA ARG A 38 5.17 1.12 -2.03
C ARG A 38 5.17 -0.20 -1.27
N ILE A 39 4.06 -0.92 -1.37
CA ILE A 39 3.91 -2.24 -0.79
C ILE A 39 4.51 -3.25 -1.77
N VAL A 40 5.47 -4.05 -1.29
CA VAL A 40 6.08 -5.08 -2.12
C VAL A 40 5.59 -6.49 -1.77
N GLY A 41 4.93 -6.66 -0.64
CA GLY A 41 4.41 -7.95 -0.24
C GLY A 41 3.71 -7.88 1.09
N PRO A 42 2.94 -8.89 1.44
CA PRO A 42 2.61 -10.06 0.61
C PRO A 42 1.68 -9.71 -0.55
N GLU A 43 1.56 -10.63 -1.49
CA GLU A 43 0.81 -10.38 -2.73
C GLU A 43 -0.66 -10.07 -2.48
N ASP A 44 -1.28 -10.72 -1.50
CA ASP A 44 -2.68 -10.46 -1.18
C ASP A 44 -2.88 -9.03 -0.68
N VAL A 45 -1.94 -8.51 0.09
CA VAL A 45 -2.00 -7.13 0.57
C VAL A 45 -1.79 -6.15 -0.59
N ARG A 46 -0.85 -6.45 -1.48
CA ARG A 46 -0.65 -5.63 -2.69
C ARG A 46 -1.92 -5.55 -3.50
N GLN A 47 -2.59 -6.68 -3.68
CA GLN A 47 -3.82 -6.75 -4.46
C GLN A 47 -4.94 -5.96 -3.78
N GLN A 48 -5.06 -6.06 -2.47
CA GLN A 48 -6.06 -5.30 -1.71
C GLN A 48 -5.82 -3.80 -1.82
N TYR A 49 -4.58 -3.37 -1.77
CA TYR A 49 -4.24 -1.96 -1.90
C TYR A 49 -4.54 -1.46 -3.31
N LYS A 50 -4.24 -2.26 -4.32
CA LYS A 50 -4.55 -1.93 -5.70
C LYS A 50 -6.05 -1.73 -5.88
N GLU A 51 -6.86 -2.62 -5.30
CA GLU A 51 -8.32 -2.49 -5.35
C GLU A 51 -8.79 -1.24 -4.62
N TYR A 52 -8.18 -0.94 -3.47
CA TYR A 52 -8.49 0.28 -2.74
C TYR A 52 -8.28 1.52 -3.61
N LEU A 53 -7.16 1.58 -4.32
CA LEU A 53 -6.86 2.70 -5.18
C LEU A 53 -7.82 2.77 -6.37
N GLN A 54 -8.16 1.62 -6.95
CA GLN A 54 -9.11 1.57 -8.06
C GLN A 54 -10.49 2.04 -7.63
N ASN A 55 -10.93 1.65 -6.45
CA ASN A 55 -12.22 2.09 -5.92
C ASN A 55 -12.22 3.59 -5.63
N ALA A 56 -11.12 4.12 -5.15
CA ALA A 56 -11.00 5.56 -4.90
C ALA A 56 -11.11 6.34 -6.20
N ILE A 57 -10.46 5.86 -7.25
CA ILE A 57 -10.46 6.53 -8.55
C ILE A 57 -11.85 6.52 -9.19
N GLN A 58 -12.63 5.44 -8.95
CA GLN A 58 -13.99 5.32 -9.50
C GLN A 58 -14.89 6.48 -9.11
N ASN A 59 -14.66 7.07 -7.94
CA ASN A 59 -15.45 8.20 -7.48
C ASN A 59 -15.28 9.45 -8.36
N TYR A 60 -14.26 9.48 -9.19
CA TYR A 60 -13.93 10.63 -10.02
C TYR A 60 -14.00 10.31 -11.52
N MET A 61 -14.44 9.11 -11.83
CA MET A 61 -14.60 8.68 -13.23
C MET A 61 -16.08 8.63 -13.57
N ASP A 62 -16.52 9.55 -14.37
CA ASP A 62 -17.93 9.61 -14.79
C ASP A 62 -18.14 9.02 -16.16
#